data_7cabd0dbed39503d4bd1ecfa75205767
#
_entry.id   7cabd0dbed39503d4bd1ecfa75205767
#
_cell.length_a   1.000
_cell.length_b   1.000
_cell.length_c   1.000
_cell.angle_alpha   90.00
_cell.angle_beta   90.00
_cell.angle_gamma   90.00
#
_symmetry.space_group_name_H-M   'P 1'
#
loop_
_entity.id
_entity.type
_entity.pdbx_description
1 polymer ?
#
loop_
_entity_poly.entity_id
_entity_poly.type
_entity_poly.pdbx_seq_one_letter_code
_entity_poly.pdbx_strand_id
1 'polypeptide(L)'
;MRIKIGVMGSASEIGAPETREALTQKAESLAVAIAKRDAILLTGATTGIVYLVGKTAQTAGVFHIGISPASNETEHVETYKLPLDACDAIVYTGFGLKGRNVVLVRSSDIVLVVAGAMGSLNEFTIAHDEGKIIGCLTGTGGVADEVDYLIEKFGKRGKAVVFKDEDPEKLIERCFEGLGS
;
A
#
# COMPACT_ATOMS: atom_id res chain seq x y z
N MET A 1 16.88 4.01 -12.09
CA MET A 1 16.54 3.25 -10.84
C MET A 1 15.09 2.81 -11.00
N ARG A 2 14.73 1.57 -10.59
CA ARG A 2 13.34 1.09 -10.69
C ARG A 2 12.42 1.89 -9.76
N ILE A 3 11.20 2.15 -10.22
CA ILE A 3 10.16 2.81 -9.43
C ILE A 3 9.76 1.91 -8.26
N LYS A 4 9.57 2.50 -7.10
CA LYS A 4 9.12 1.81 -5.88
C LYS A 4 7.66 2.17 -5.60
N ILE A 5 6.80 1.16 -5.64
CA ILE A 5 5.36 1.29 -5.36
C ILE A 5 5.11 0.77 -3.96
N GLY A 6 4.69 1.64 -3.05
CA GLY A 6 4.25 1.27 -1.72
C GLY A 6 2.75 0.96 -1.71
N VAL A 7 2.33 -0.20 -1.22
CA VAL A 7 0.91 -0.53 -1.03
C VAL A 7 0.59 -0.54 0.45
N MET A 8 -0.38 0.29 0.81
CA MET A 8 -0.91 0.47 2.16
C MET A 8 -2.41 0.13 2.18
N GLY A 9 -2.86 -0.51 3.24
CA GLY A 9 -4.24 -0.92 3.30
C GLY A 9 -4.61 -1.63 4.59
N SER A 10 -5.81 -2.24 4.62
CA SER A 10 -6.27 -2.98 5.78
C SER A 10 -5.44 -4.25 6.02
N ALA A 11 -4.92 -4.38 7.24
CA ALA A 11 -4.25 -5.59 7.74
C ALA A 11 -5.22 -6.58 8.40
N SER A 12 -6.48 -6.17 8.65
CA SER A 12 -7.53 -7.02 9.19
C SER A 12 -8.18 -7.85 8.07
N GLU A 13 -9.15 -8.69 8.44
CA GLU A 13 -9.91 -9.47 7.46
C GLU A 13 -10.46 -8.62 6.32
N ILE A 14 -10.41 -9.17 5.12
CA ILE A 14 -10.84 -8.49 3.90
C ILE A 14 -12.37 -8.42 3.88
N GLY A 15 -12.90 -7.25 4.26
CA GLY A 15 -14.32 -6.91 4.13
C GLY A 15 -15.29 -7.82 4.90
N ALA A 16 -16.56 -7.49 4.82
CA ALA A 16 -17.64 -8.39 5.22
C ALA A 16 -17.76 -9.55 4.23
N PRO A 17 -18.33 -10.71 4.61
CA PRO A 17 -18.43 -11.87 3.73
C PRO A 17 -18.98 -11.57 2.34
N GLU A 18 -19.98 -10.70 2.25
CA GLU A 18 -20.66 -10.28 1.01
C GLU A 18 -19.80 -9.41 0.07
N THR A 19 -18.80 -8.72 0.60
CA THR A 19 -17.90 -7.84 -0.18
C THR A 19 -16.53 -8.44 -0.40
N ARG A 20 -16.20 -9.52 0.30
CA ARG A 20 -14.86 -10.14 0.32
C ARG A 20 -14.37 -10.55 -1.06
N GLU A 21 -15.23 -11.19 -1.85
CA GLU A 21 -14.86 -11.66 -3.18
C GLU A 21 -14.49 -10.50 -4.10
N ALA A 22 -15.30 -9.44 -4.13
CA ALA A 22 -15.04 -8.25 -4.94
C ALA A 22 -13.75 -7.54 -4.52
N LEU A 23 -13.49 -7.43 -3.22
CA LEU A 23 -12.25 -6.85 -2.70
C LEU A 23 -11.02 -7.71 -3.03
N THR A 24 -11.16 -9.03 -2.96
CA THR A 24 -10.11 -9.98 -3.36
C THR A 24 -9.76 -9.80 -4.83
N GLN A 25 -10.77 -9.78 -5.71
CA GLN A 25 -10.56 -9.57 -7.14
C GLN A 25 -9.90 -8.22 -7.46
N LYS A 26 -10.30 -7.14 -6.78
CA LYS A 26 -9.67 -5.82 -6.94
C LYS A 26 -8.19 -5.84 -6.50
N ALA A 27 -7.89 -6.50 -5.37
CA ALA A 27 -6.51 -6.62 -4.87
C ALA A 27 -5.62 -7.43 -5.83
N GLU A 28 -6.12 -8.55 -6.35
CA GLU A 28 -5.41 -9.38 -7.32
C GLU A 28 -5.21 -8.61 -8.64
N SER A 29 -6.22 -7.90 -9.13
CA SER A 29 -6.13 -7.07 -10.32
C SER A 29 -5.10 -5.94 -10.16
N LEU A 30 -5.03 -5.32 -8.97
CA LEU A 30 -4.01 -4.32 -8.65
C LEU A 30 -2.60 -4.93 -8.71
N ALA A 31 -2.42 -6.11 -8.13
CA ALA A 31 -1.14 -6.82 -8.16
C ALA A 31 -0.69 -7.14 -9.60
N VAL A 32 -1.63 -7.57 -10.45
CA VAL A 32 -1.36 -7.81 -11.88
C VAL A 32 -1.04 -6.52 -12.62
N ALA A 33 -1.73 -5.41 -12.32
CA ALA A 33 -1.43 -4.10 -12.92
C ALA A 33 -0.01 -3.60 -12.52
N ILE A 34 0.40 -3.83 -11.26
CA ILE A 34 1.77 -3.55 -10.79
C ILE A 34 2.78 -4.43 -11.55
N ALA A 35 2.49 -5.70 -11.76
CA ALA A 35 3.38 -6.65 -12.45
C ALA A 35 3.66 -6.28 -13.91
N LYS A 36 2.77 -5.53 -14.56
CA LYS A 36 3.00 -5.00 -15.92
C LYS A 36 4.01 -3.85 -15.96
N ARG A 37 4.50 -3.38 -14.81
CA ARG A 37 5.46 -2.26 -14.71
C ARG A 37 6.81 -2.76 -14.21
N ASP A 38 7.90 -2.15 -14.69
CA ASP A 38 9.24 -2.42 -14.14
C ASP A 38 9.40 -1.69 -12.79
N ALA A 39 8.76 -2.23 -11.76
CA ALA A 39 8.71 -1.64 -10.43
C ALA A 39 9.18 -2.62 -9.35
N ILE A 40 9.46 -2.09 -8.16
CA ILE A 40 9.65 -2.83 -6.92
C ILE A 40 8.43 -2.57 -6.05
N LEU A 41 7.84 -3.62 -5.51
CA LEU A 41 6.74 -3.51 -4.55
C LEU A 41 7.29 -3.35 -3.14
N LEU A 42 6.75 -2.40 -2.40
CA LEU A 42 6.99 -2.21 -0.97
C LEU A 42 5.67 -2.39 -0.21
N THR A 43 5.69 -3.16 0.87
CA THR A 43 4.54 -3.27 1.79
C THR A 43 5.00 -3.25 3.24
N GLY A 44 4.04 -3.20 4.13
CA GLY A 44 4.30 -3.30 5.56
C GLY A 44 4.62 -4.71 6.07
N ALA A 45 4.86 -5.70 5.20
CA ALA A 45 5.05 -7.11 5.58
C ALA A 45 3.95 -7.58 6.54
N THR A 46 2.69 -7.32 6.20
CA THR A 46 1.54 -7.51 7.09
C THR A 46 0.51 -8.48 6.48
N THR A 47 -0.61 -8.64 7.14
CA THR A 47 -1.75 -9.50 6.76
C THR A 47 -2.80 -8.73 5.94
N GLY A 48 -3.95 -9.35 5.69
CA GLY A 48 -5.11 -8.73 5.06
C GLY A 48 -4.94 -8.46 3.56
N ILE A 49 -5.54 -7.36 3.08
CA ILE A 49 -5.52 -7.02 1.66
C ILE A 49 -4.10 -6.71 1.14
N VAL A 50 -3.25 -6.16 2.00
CA VAL A 50 -1.84 -5.85 1.68
C VAL A 50 -1.05 -7.15 1.45
N TYR A 51 -1.27 -8.17 2.28
CA TYR A 51 -0.68 -9.50 2.07
C TYR A 51 -1.11 -10.09 0.72
N LEU A 52 -2.40 -10.02 0.40
CA LEU A 52 -2.93 -10.56 -0.85
C LEU A 52 -2.29 -9.88 -2.07
N VAL A 53 -2.23 -8.55 -2.09
CA VAL A 53 -1.54 -7.81 -3.16
C VAL A 53 -0.07 -8.22 -3.25
N GLY A 54 0.64 -8.29 -2.12
CA GLY A 54 2.04 -8.67 -2.05
C GLY A 54 2.30 -10.06 -2.60
N LYS A 55 1.51 -11.04 -2.15
CA LYS A 55 1.64 -12.44 -2.54
C LYS A 55 1.33 -12.66 -4.03
N THR A 56 0.27 -12.04 -4.53
CA THR A 56 -0.11 -12.12 -5.94
C THR A 56 0.95 -11.45 -6.84
N ALA A 57 1.43 -10.27 -6.46
CA ALA A 57 2.47 -9.56 -7.22
C ALA A 57 3.80 -10.35 -7.24
N GLN A 58 4.24 -10.91 -6.11
CA GLN A 58 5.40 -11.78 -6.02
C GLN A 58 5.26 -13.01 -6.95
N THR A 59 4.11 -13.66 -6.91
CA THR A 59 3.81 -14.81 -7.79
C THR A 59 3.85 -14.41 -9.28
N ALA A 60 3.50 -13.17 -9.60
CA ALA A 60 3.58 -12.60 -10.94
C ALA A 60 5.01 -12.08 -11.30
N GLY A 61 6.02 -12.31 -10.45
CA GLY A 61 7.42 -11.97 -10.70
C GLY A 61 7.84 -10.56 -10.28
N VAL A 62 7.02 -9.83 -9.54
CA VAL A 62 7.40 -8.53 -8.97
C VAL A 62 8.31 -8.75 -7.76
N PHE A 63 9.47 -8.10 -7.74
CA PHE A 63 10.34 -8.13 -6.57
C PHE A 63 9.70 -7.35 -5.42
N HIS A 64 9.39 -8.04 -4.33
CA HIS A 64 8.63 -7.52 -3.21
C HIS A 64 9.48 -7.42 -1.94
N ILE A 65 9.61 -6.22 -1.40
CA ILE A 65 10.28 -5.93 -0.13
C ILE A 65 9.25 -5.59 0.94
N GLY A 66 9.29 -6.34 2.03
CA GLY A 66 8.50 -6.06 3.23
C GLY A 66 9.24 -5.12 4.19
N ILE A 67 8.58 -4.08 4.67
CA ILE A 67 9.12 -3.17 5.71
C ILE A 67 8.46 -3.55 7.04
N SER A 68 9.15 -4.32 7.85
CA SER A 68 8.64 -4.86 9.11
C SER A 68 8.74 -3.86 10.27
N PRO A 69 7.75 -3.86 11.20
CA PRO A 69 7.85 -3.12 12.46
C PRO A 69 8.83 -3.74 13.46
N ALA A 70 9.14 -5.02 13.31
CA ALA A 70 9.99 -5.81 14.20
C ALA A 70 11.47 -5.48 14.06
N SER A 71 12.26 -5.84 15.06
CA SER A 71 13.73 -5.69 15.08
C SER A 71 14.44 -6.89 14.41
N ASN A 72 13.75 -8.03 14.28
CA ASN A 72 14.25 -9.27 13.70
C ASN A 72 13.12 -10.22 13.31
N GLU A 73 13.46 -11.34 12.68
CA GLU A 73 12.51 -12.34 12.21
C GLU A 73 11.69 -12.97 13.34
N THR A 74 12.34 -13.31 14.45
CA THR A 74 11.65 -13.93 15.61
C THR A 74 10.56 -12.99 16.14
N GLU A 75 10.86 -11.71 16.33
CA GLU A 75 9.88 -10.73 16.77
C GLU A 75 8.77 -10.54 15.75
N HIS A 76 9.10 -10.53 14.45
CA HIS A 76 8.13 -10.43 13.36
C HIS A 76 7.10 -11.55 13.41
N VAL A 77 7.56 -12.80 13.54
CA VAL A 77 6.71 -13.98 13.54
C VAL A 77 6.04 -14.21 14.89
N GLU A 78 6.80 -14.14 15.99
CA GLU A 78 6.28 -14.55 17.28
C GLU A 78 5.54 -13.47 18.03
N THR A 79 5.95 -12.20 17.91
CA THR A 79 5.32 -11.07 18.60
C THR A 79 4.24 -10.44 17.74
N TYR A 80 4.58 -10.05 16.50
CA TYR A 80 3.65 -9.39 15.60
C TYR A 80 2.73 -10.36 14.83
N LYS A 81 3.03 -11.68 14.83
CA LYS A 81 2.26 -12.72 14.11
C LYS A 81 2.12 -12.42 12.61
N LEU A 82 3.19 -11.92 11.99
CA LEU A 82 3.19 -11.53 10.59
C LEU A 82 3.83 -12.62 9.70
N PRO A 83 3.38 -12.73 8.42
CA PRO A 83 3.84 -13.75 7.49
C PRO A 83 5.20 -13.40 6.87
N LEU A 84 5.97 -14.42 6.50
CA LEU A 84 7.25 -14.28 5.80
C LEU A 84 7.15 -14.55 4.28
N ASP A 85 6.12 -15.26 3.85
CA ASP A 85 6.06 -15.93 2.55
C ASP A 85 5.57 -15.05 1.38
N ALA A 86 5.23 -13.80 1.64
CA ALA A 86 4.76 -12.87 0.61
C ALA A 86 5.84 -11.89 0.12
N CYS A 87 7.04 -11.92 0.72
CA CYS A 87 8.14 -11.00 0.40
C CYS A 87 9.37 -11.76 -0.07
N ASP A 88 10.13 -11.19 -1.01
CA ASP A 88 11.45 -11.72 -1.42
C ASP A 88 12.54 -11.28 -0.43
N ALA A 89 12.33 -10.17 0.26
CA ALA A 89 13.18 -9.67 1.33
C ALA A 89 12.37 -8.90 2.37
N ILE A 90 12.80 -8.94 3.63
CA ILE A 90 12.18 -8.18 4.72
C ILE A 90 13.25 -7.29 5.38
N VAL A 91 12.92 -6.01 5.51
CA VAL A 91 13.71 -5.04 6.27
C VAL A 91 13.11 -4.91 7.66
N TYR A 92 13.84 -5.32 8.68
CA TYR A 92 13.43 -5.21 10.08
C TYR A 92 13.83 -3.86 10.63
N THR A 93 12.84 -2.97 10.85
CA THR A 93 13.12 -1.59 11.27
C THR A 93 13.28 -1.43 12.78
N GLY A 94 12.62 -2.25 13.57
CA GLY A 94 12.56 -2.10 15.03
C GLY A 94 11.78 -0.88 15.52
N PHE A 95 11.06 -0.17 14.60
CA PHE A 95 10.38 1.08 14.93
C PHE A 95 8.92 0.91 15.34
N GLY A 96 8.45 -0.32 15.46
CA GLY A 96 7.04 -0.62 15.71
C GLY A 96 6.14 -0.21 14.53
N LEU A 97 4.83 -0.43 14.70
CA LEU A 97 3.87 -0.27 13.60
C LEU A 97 3.83 1.16 13.03
N LYS A 98 3.88 2.19 13.87
CA LYS A 98 3.74 3.57 13.40
C LYS A 98 5.05 4.17 12.88
N GLY A 99 6.18 3.84 13.51
CA GLY A 99 7.48 4.30 13.02
C GLY A 99 7.86 3.66 11.68
N ARG A 100 7.49 2.41 11.45
CA ARG A 100 7.67 1.71 10.19
C ARG A 100 6.93 2.38 9.03
N ASN A 101 5.76 2.99 9.27
CA ASN A 101 5.00 3.69 8.24
C ASN A 101 5.81 4.82 7.59
N VAL A 102 6.59 5.56 8.36
CA VAL A 102 7.48 6.61 7.85
C VAL A 102 8.51 6.04 6.87
N VAL A 103 9.14 4.92 7.25
CA VAL A 103 10.15 4.26 6.40
C VAL A 103 9.51 3.78 5.10
N LEU A 104 8.35 3.12 5.18
CA LEU A 104 7.62 2.60 4.01
C LEU A 104 7.23 3.73 3.05
N VAL A 105 6.58 4.78 3.55
CA VAL A 105 6.13 5.91 2.72
C VAL A 105 7.31 6.64 2.07
N ARG A 106 8.36 6.96 2.84
CA ARG A 106 9.54 7.67 2.32
C ARG A 106 10.29 6.88 1.28
N SER A 107 10.33 5.56 1.41
CA SER A 107 10.97 4.66 0.45
C SER A 107 10.18 4.50 -0.86
N SER A 108 8.90 4.89 -0.89
CA SER A 108 8.03 4.77 -2.06
C SER A 108 8.09 6.01 -2.96
N ASP A 109 8.05 5.81 -4.27
CA ASP A 109 7.87 6.86 -5.26
C ASP A 109 6.38 7.09 -5.53
N ILE A 110 5.61 5.99 -5.56
CA ILE A 110 4.14 5.97 -5.63
C ILE A 110 3.60 5.29 -4.37
N VAL A 111 2.56 5.85 -3.77
CA VAL A 111 1.86 5.29 -2.61
C VAL A 111 0.45 4.91 -3.02
N LEU A 112 0.11 3.63 -2.93
CA LEU A 112 -1.24 3.13 -3.23
C LEU A 112 -1.98 2.82 -1.93
N VAL A 113 -3.18 3.36 -1.80
CA VAL A 113 -4.08 3.14 -0.67
C VAL A 113 -5.24 2.26 -1.12
N VAL A 114 -5.42 1.11 -0.42
CA VAL A 114 -6.46 0.11 -0.72
C VAL A 114 -7.25 -0.16 0.55
N ALA A 115 -8.52 0.17 0.56
CA ALA A 115 -9.33 0.16 1.78
C ALA A 115 -8.66 0.98 2.90
N GLY A 116 -8.43 0.38 4.04
CA GLY A 116 -7.60 0.96 5.09
C GLY A 116 -8.37 1.59 6.24
N ALA A 117 -7.73 1.59 7.41
CA ALA A 117 -8.21 2.18 8.64
C ALA A 117 -7.17 3.18 9.20
N MET A 118 -7.10 3.37 10.51
CA MET A 118 -6.21 4.36 11.15
C MET A 118 -4.72 4.22 10.80
N GLY A 119 -4.25 2.99 10.51
CA GLY A 119 -2.88 2.76 10.04
C GLY A 119 -2.66 3.36 8.67
N SER A 120 -3.54 3.07 7.73
CA SER A 120 -3.49 3.56 6.36
C SER A 120 -3.76 5.07 6.28
N LEU A 121 -4.60 5.62 7.18
CA LEU A 121 -4.78 7.06 7.31
C LEU A 121 -3.45 7.75 7.73
N ASN A 122 -2.72 7.17 8.66
CA ASN A 122 -1.40 7.69 9.05
C ASN A 122 -0.40 7.64 7.87
N GLU A 123 -0.38 6.55 7.09
CA GLU A 123 0.46 6.43 5.89
C GLU A 123 0.04 7.44 4.81
N PHE A 124 -1.25 7.61 4.58
CA PHE A 124 -1.80 8.60 3.66
C PHE A 124 -1.40 10.03 4.04
N THR A 125 -1.52 10.41 5.32
CA THR A 125 -1.14 11.76 5.78
C THR A 125 0.35 12.03 5.63
N ILE A 126 1.21 11.05 5.90
CA ILE A 126 2.65 11.18 5.66
C ILE A 126 2.93 11.36 4.16
N ALA A 127 2.30 10.54 3.30
CA ALA A 127 2.48 10.63 1.85
C ALA A 127 2.01 11.98 1.30
N HIS A 128 0.89 12.49 1.79
CA HIS A 128 0.35 13.78 1.41
C HIS A 128 1.27 14.94 1.82
N ASP A 129 1.76 14.95 3.05
CA ASP A 129 2.66 16.00 3.55
C ASP A 129 4.04 15.97 2.85
N GLU A 130 4.50 14.78 2.46
CA GLU A 130 5.78 14.61 1.73
C GLU A 130 5.67 14.83 0.21
N GLY A 131 4.48 15.19 -0.30
CA GLY A 131 4.29 15.51 -1.71
C GLY A 131 4.43 14.31 -2.63
N LYS A 132 4.04 13.11 -2.17
CA LYS A 132 4.09 11.88 -2.97
C LYS A 132 3.01 11.84 -4.04
N ILE A 133 3.22 10.98 -5.03
CA ILE A 133 2.14 10.51 -5.90
C ILE A 133 1.34 9.47 -5.14
N ILE A 134 0.05 9.71 -4.98
CA ILE A 134 -0.85 8.86 -4.22
C ILE A 134 -1.95 8.35 -5.15
N GLY A 135 -2.13 7.03 -5.20
CA GLY A 135 -3.24 6.38 -5.87
C GLY A 135 -4.20 5.77 -4.84
N CYS A 136 -5.46 6.15 -4.87
CA CYS A 136 -6.49 5.55 -4.01
C CYS A 136 -7.41 4.65 -4.84
N LEU A 137 -7.38 3.34 -4.56
CA LEU A 137 -8.25 2.38 -5.22
C LEU A 137 -9.64 2.47 -4.58
N THR A 138 -10.52 3.23 -5.23
CA THR A 138 -11.89 3.45 -4.72
C THR A 138 -12.80 2.23 -4.91
N GLY A 139 -13.91 2.21 -4.19
CA GLY A 139 -14.80 1.04 -4.12
C GLY A 139 -14.16 -0.12 -3.36
N THR A 140 -13.18 0.18 -2.49
CA THR A 140 -12.58 -0.79 -1.56
C THR A 140 -12.91 -0.50 -0.10
N GLY A 141 -13.59 0.61 0.17
CA GLY A 141 -13.96 1.06 1.49
C GLY A 141 -12.83 1.78 2.25
N GLY A 142 -13.11 2.18 3.47
CA GLY A 142 -12.15 2.78 4.38
C GLY A 142 -11.51 4.07 3.86
N VAL A 143 -10.25 4.30 4.18
CA VAL A 143 -9.52 5.53 3.85
C VAL A 143 -9.50 5.79 2.34
N ALA A 144 -9.41 4.74 1.51
CA ALA A 144 -9.35 4.89 0.06
C ALA A 144 -10.59 5.59 -0.52
N ASP A 145 -11.77 5.36 0.06
CA ASP A 145 -13.02 5.96 -0.40
C ASP A 145 -13.29 7.33 0.24
N GLU A 146 -12.66 7.64 1.36
CA GLU A 146 -12.85 8.88 2.12
C GLU A 146 -11.82 9.98 1.78
N VAL A 147 -10.94 9.74 0.82
CA VAL A 147 -9.80 10.60 0.56
C VAL A 147 -10.18 12.03 0.17
N ASP A 148 -11.29 12.23 -0.56
CA ASP A 148 -11.78 13.56 -0.91
C ASP A 148 -12.21 14.35 0.32
N TYR A 149 -12.99 13.72 1.19
CA TYR A 149 -13.41 14.32 2.44
C TYR A 149 -12.20 14.69 3.32
N LEU A 150 -11.22 13.79 3.39
CA LEU A 150 -10.00 14.03 4.19
C LEU A 150 -9.20 15.22 3.66
N ILE A 151 -9.02 15.33 2.34
CA ILE A 151 -8.31 16.44 1.71
C ILE A 151 -9.09 17.75 1.84
N GLU A 152 -10.39 17.73 1.59
CA GLU A 152 -11.23 18.91 1.71
C GLU A 152 -11.26 19.46 3.14
N LYS A 153 -11.39 18.54 4.12
CA LYS A 153 -11.56 18.92 5.52
C LYS A 153 -10.26 19.29 6.24
N PHE A 154 -9.19 18.57 5.94
CA PHE A 154 -7.94 18.64 6.69
C PHE A 154 -6.71 18.95 5.82
N GLY A 155 -6.86 18.86 4.49
CA GLY A 155 -5.75 19.05 3.58
C GLY A 155 -5.23 20.49 3.63
N LYS A 156 -3.91 20.60 3.62
CA LYS A 156 -3.23 21.86 3.36
C LYS A 156 -2.86 21.91 1.88
N ARG A 157 -2.59 23.10 1.34
CA ARG A 157 -1.98 23.22 0.01
C ARG A 157 -0.62 22.51 0.04
N GLY A 158 -0.59 21.27 -0.44
CA GLY A 158 0.59 20.42 -0.53
C GLY A 158 1.02 20.19 -1.96
N LYS A 159 2.14 19.49 -2.14
CA LYS A 159 2.66 19.08 -3.44
C LYS A 159 2.19 17.69 -3.86
N ALA A 160 1.43 16.99 -3.00
CA ALA A 160 0.95 15.64 -3.31
C ALA A 160 0.00 15.67 -4.52
N VAL A 161 0.19 14.71 -5.41
CA VAL A 161 -0.72 14.47 -6.53
C VAL A 161 -1.53 13.23 -6.18
N VAL A 162 -2.86 13.38 -6.10
CA VAL A 162 -3.75 12.30 -5.67
C VAL A 162 -4.63 11.88 -6.84
N PHE A 163 -4.51 10.62 -7.21
CA PHE A 163 -5.36 9.96 -8.21
C PHE A 163 -6.31 9.00 -7.52
N LYS A 164 -7.51 8.86 -8.09
CA LYS A 164 -8.55 7.94 -7.63
C LYS A 164 -9.13 7.22 -8.82
N ASP A 165 -9.29 5.93 -8.72
CA ASP A 165 -9.99 5.13 -9.71
C ASP A 165 -10.49 3.84 -9.05
N GLU A 166 -11.61 3.30 -9.54
CA GLU A 166 -12.10 1.97 -9.16
C GLU A 166 -11.42 0.87 -9.96
N ASP A 167 -10.86 1.21 -11.11
CA ASP A 167 -10.12 0.32 -11.99
C ASP A 167 -8.63 0.34 -11.62
N PRO A 168 -8.07 -0.79 -11.15
CA PRO A 168 -6.67 -0.86 -10.73
C PRO A 168 -5.68 -0.53 -11.85
N GLU A 169 -5.96 -0.91 -13.10
CA GLU A 169 -5.05 -0.68 -14.22
C GLU A 169 -4.98 0.81 -14.57
N LYS A 170 -6.12 1.49 -14.66
CA LYS A 170 -6.20 2.93 -14.88
C LYS A 170 -5.56 3.71 -13.74
N LEU A 171 -5.76 3.26 -12.50
CA LEU A 171 -5.13 3.90 -11.34
C LEU A 171 -3.61 3.88 -11.46
N ILE A 172 -3.03 2.71 -11.77
CA ILE A 172 -1.59 2.55 -11.96
C ILE A 172 -1.09 3.42 -13.11
N GLU A 173 -1.78 3.42 -14.25
CA GLU A 173 -1.42 4.24 -15.41
C GLU A 173 -1.31 5.73 -15.04
N ARG A 174 -2.35 6.28 -14.41
CA ARG A 174 -2.38 7.68 -13.95
C ARG A 174 -1.28 8.00 -12.93
N CYS A 175 -0.98 7.09 -12.02
CA CYS A 175 0.12 7.28 -11.07
C CYS A 175 1.48 7.34 -11.79
N PHE A 176 1.69 6.54 -12.82
CA PHE A 176 2.94 6.57 -13.60
C PHE A 176 3.05 7.84 -14.47
N GLU A 177 1.96 8.32 -15.04
CA GLU A 177 1.92 9.61 -15.75
C GLU A 177 2.32 10.77 -14.82
N GLY A 178 1.87 10.74 -13.58
CA GLY A 178 2.22 11.71 -12.55
C GLY A 178 3.72 11.77 -12.20
N LEU A 179 4.49 10.71 -12.43
CA LEU A 179 5.95 10.72 -12.20
C LEU A 179 6.71 11.58 -13.23
N GLY A 180 6.11 11.84 -14.39
CA GLY A 180 6.73 12.63 -15.46
C GLY A 180 6.35 14.11 -15.45
N SER A 181 5.50 14.50 -14.51
CA SER A 181 4.99 15.87 -14.35
C SER A 181 5.77 16.62 -13.28
#